data_f02d79bba10ac1d594e89258413da672
#
_entry.id   f02d79bba10ac1d594e89258413da672
#
_cell.length_a   1.000
_cell.length_b   1.000
_cell.length_c   1.000
_cell.angle_alpha   90.00
_cell.angle_beta   90.00
_cell.angle_gamma   90.00
#
_symmetry.space_group_name_H-M   'P 1'
#
loop_
_entity.id
_entity.type
_entity.pdbx_description
1 polymer ?
#
loop_
_entity_poly.entity_id
_entity_poly.type
_entity_poly.pdbx_seq_one_letter_code
_entity_poly.pdbx_strand_id
1 'polypeptide(L)'
;QSGAELYCLHKNKWWQTSRGPLLDAGAFVAGLEYATGVEATVLGKPSPAYFAAALDALDAEPELTWMVTDDVEADVRGAQLFGMRTVLLRTGKFRPEALERSDAVPDVVLSSLAHFPGWLERHL
;
A
#
# COMPACT_ATOMS: atom_id res chain seq x y z
N GLN A 1 -23.56 -12.50 19.55
CA GLN A 1 -23.45 -11.31 18.66
C GLN A 1 -23.81 -10.09 19.47
N SER A 2 -22.80 -9.39 19.96
CA SER A 2 -22.95 -8.26 20.90
C SER A 2 -22.98 -6.89 20.20
N GLY A 3 -23.05 -6.82 18.85
CA GLY A 3 -22.96 -5.58 18.08
C GLY A 3 -21.56 -4.97 18.06
N ALA A 4 -20.52 -5.76 18.32
CA ALA A 4 -19.13 -5.30 18.22
C ALA A 4 -18.74 -4.99 16.77
N GLU A 5 -18.02 -3.89 16.58
CA GLU A 5 -17.43 -3.51 15.31
C GLU A 5 -16.10 -4.26 15.08
N LEU A 6 -15.78 -4.51 13.83
CA LEU A 6 -14.54 -5.17 13.43
C LEU A 6 -13.60 -4.16 12.78
N TYR A 7 -12.43 -3.96 13.38
CA TYR A 7 -11.36 -3.13 12.83
C TYR A 7 -10.13 -4.00 12.53
N CYS A 8 -9.43 -3.69 11.46
CA CYS A 8 -8.14 -4.31 11.16
C CYS A 8 -7.09 -3.28 10.78
N LEU A 9 -5.83 -3.57 11.09
CA LEU A 9 -4.70 -2.70 10.76
C LEU A 9 -4.43 -2.70 9.26
N HIS A 10 -4.56 -3.84 8.61
CA HIS A 10 -4.47 -3.99 7.17
C HIS A 10 -5.18 -5.27 6.72
N LYS A 11 -5.39 -5.40 5.42
CA LYS A 11 -6.08 -6.54 4.83
C LYS A 11 -5.26 -7.15 3.67
N ASN A 12 -3.92 -7.11 3.80
CA ASN A 12 -3.02 -7.67 2.81
C ASN A 12 -3.20 -9.18 2.68
N LYS A 13 -3.13 -9.68 1.44
CA LYS A 13 -3.34 -11.10 1.14
C LYS A 13 -2.13 -11.95 1.49
N TRP A 14 -0.93 -11.43 1.25
CA TRP A 14 0.34 -12.12 1.44
C TRP A 14 1.48 -11.14 1.65
N TRP A 15 2.58 -11.63 2.19
CA TRP A 15 3.83 -10.88 2.33
C TRP A 15 5.03 -11.69 1.88
N GLN A 16 6.08 -11.03 1.41
CA GLN A 16 7.29 -11.67 0.90
C GLN A 16 8.25 -11.97 2.04
N THR A 17 8.70 -13.21 2.12
CA THR A 17 9.75 -13.64 3.06
C THR A 17 10.94 -14.21 2.31
N SER A 18 12.05 -14.48 3.01
CA SER A 18 13.23 -15.17 2.46
C SER A 18 12.92 -16.59 1.98
N ARG A 19 11.82 -17.19 2.47
CA ARG A 19 11.35 -18.53 2.10
C ARG A 19 10.19 -18.54 1.10
N GLY A 20 9.84 -17.38 0.56
CA GLY A 20 8.74 -17.20 -0.38
C GLY A 20 7.54 -16.45 0.23
N PRO A 21 6.43 -16.35 -0.50
CA PRO A 21 5.23 -15.67 -0.05
C PRO A 21 4.52 -16.47 1.04
N LEU A 22 4.04 -15.77 2.08
CA LEU A 22 3.22 -16.33 3.15
C LEU A 22 1.88 -15.58 3.23
N LEU A 23 0.85 -16.25 3.76
CA LEU A 23 -0.44 -15.61 4.04
C LEU A 23 -0.26 -14.47 5.04
N ASP A 24 -0.97 -13.39 4.79
CA ASP A 24 -1.01 -12.22 5.66
C ASP A 24 -2.39 -12.08 6.33
N ALA A 25 -2.55 -11.05 7.16
CA ALA A 25 -3.71 -10.79 7.99
C ALA A 25 -5.05 -10.78 7.21
N GLY A 26 -5.03 -10.38 5.94
CA GLY A 26 -6.24 -10.29 5.12
C GLY A 26 -7.03 -11.61 5.01
N ALA A 27 -6.34 -12.75 4.98
CA ALA A 27 -7.00 -14.05 4.95
C ALA A 27 -7.79 -14.33 6.25
N PHE A 28 -7.24 -13.94 7.40
CA PHE A 28 -7.88 -14.10 8.71
C PHE A 28 -9.02 -13.11 8.90
N VAL A 29 -8.84 -11.86 8.48
CA VAL A 29 -9.91 -10.84 8.49
C VAL A 29 -11.07 -11.29 7.62
N ALA A 30 -10.81 -11.76 6.40
CA ALA A 30 -11.85 -12.29 5.51
C ALA A 30 -12.60 -13.47 6.12
N GLY A 31 -11.91 -14.35 6.86
CA GLY A 31 -12.54 -15.45 7.60
C GLY A 31 -13.49 -14.93 8.69
N LEU A 32 -13.12 -13.91 9.42
CA LEU A 32 -13.98 -13.28 10.43
C LEU A 32 -15.19 -12.59 9.80
N GLU A 33 -15.00 -11.85 8.71
CA GLU A 33 -16.09 -11.22 7.95
C GLU A 33 -17.09 -12.27 7.46
N TYR A 34 -16.58 -13.37 6.89
CA TYR A 34 -17.40 -14.48 6.41
C TYR A 34 -18.21 -15.12 7.54
N ALA A 35 -17.57 -15.40 8.69
CA ALA A 35 -18.21 -16.06 9.81
C ALA A 35 -19.24 -15.19 10.54
N THR A 36 -19.03 -13.87 10.57
CA THR A 36 -19.87 -12.94 11.34
C THR A 36 -20.87 -12.16 10.51
N GLY A 37 -20.63 -12.04 9.19
CA GLY A 37 -21.38 -11.14 8.31
C GLY A 37 -21.09 -9.65 8.53
N VAL A 38 -20.06 -9.31 9.32
CA VAL A 38 -19.64 -7.94 9.61
C VAL A 38 -18.44 -7.60 8.75
N GLU A 39 -18.50 -6.48 8.02
CA GLU A 39 -17.38 -5.96 7.25
C GLU A 39 -16.36 -5.26 8.16
N ALA A 40 -15.08 -5.52 7.95
CA ALA A 40 -14.01 -4.90 8.72
C ALA A 40 -13.71 -3.49 8.20
N THR A 41 -13.55 -2.53 9.12
CA THR A 41 -12.99 -1.22 8.81
C THR A 41 -11.46 -1.32 8.78
N VAL A 42 -10.86 -1.06 7.61
CA VAL A 42 -9.41 -1.09 7.42
C VAL A 42 -8.82 0.26 7.79
N LEU A 43 -7.90 0.29 8.75
CA LEU A 43 -7.23 1.52 9.21
C LEU A 43 -5.94 1.81 8.44
N GLY A 44 -5.22 0.77 8.01
CA GLY A 44 -3.99 0.88 7.27
C GLY A 44 -4.18 1.03 5.75
N LYS A 45 -3.07 1.06 5.02
CA LYS A 45 -3.06 1.13 3.55
C LYS A 45 -3.92 0.02 2.92
N PRO A 46 -4.67 0.29 1.86
CA PRO A 46 -4.78 1.54 1.09
C PRO A 46 -5.84 2.54 1.59
N SER A 47 -6.25 2.44 2.87
CA SER A 47 -7.28 3.32 3.45
C SER A 47 -6.86 4.80 3.34
N PRO A 48 -7.75 5.71 2.87
CA PRO A 48 -7.48 7.15 2.88
C PRO A 48 -7.12 7.71 4.25
N ALA A 49 -7.68 7.15 5.33
CA ALA A 49 -7.37 7.55 6.71
C ALA A 49 -5.89 7.36 7.06
N TYR A 50 -5.25 6.31 6.53
CA TYR A 50 -3.82 6.08 6.71
C TYR A 50 -2.98 7.21 6.09
N PHE A 51 -3.24 7.56 4.83
CA PHE A 51 -2.49 8.60 4.11
C PHE A 51 -2.75 9.99 4.72
N ALA A 52 -3.99 10.27 5.13
CA ALA A 52 -4.34 11.50 5.83
C ALA A 52 -3.53 11.65 7.13
N ALA A 53 -3.47 10.62 7.95
CA ALA A 53 -2.71 10.62 9.20
C ALA A 53 -1.20 10.76 8.97
N ALA A 54 -0.66 10.12 7.92
CA ALA A 54 0.75 10.22 7.58
C ALA A 54 1.13 11.63 7.12
N LEU A 55 0.32 12.24 6.25
CA LEU A 55 0.56 13.62 5.77
C LEU A 55 0.41 14.65 6.88
N ASP A 56 -0.57 14.48 7.77
CA ASP A 56 -0.74 15.32 8.94
C ASP A 56 0.50 15.26 9.86
N ALA A 57 1.01 14.05 10.13
CA ALA A 57 2.22 13.85 10.92
C ALA A 57 3.48 14.45 10.26
N LEU A 58 3.53 14.53 8.94
CA LEU A 58 4.63 15.12 8.17
C LEU A 58 4.47 16.63 7.95
N ASP A 59 3.29 17.19 8.27
CA ASP A 59 2.90 18.57 7.89
C ASP A 59 3.15 18.83 6.40
N ALA A 60 2.66 17.91 5.54
CA ALA A 60 2.96 17.90 4.12
C ALA A 60 1.69 17.76 3.26
N GLU A 61 1.74 18.41 2.08
CA GLU A 61 0.68 18.31 1.08
C GLU A 61 0.83 17.03 0.23
N PRO A 62 -0.27 16.39 -0.18
CA PRO A 62 -0.23 15.16 -0.98
C PRO A 62 0.62 15.30 -2.25
N GLU A 63 0.40 16.38 -3.02
CA GLU A 63 1.06 16.63 -4.31
C GLU A 63 2.57 16.84 -4.20
N LEU A 64 3.06 17.16 -3.01
CA LEU A 64 4.48 17.39 -2.71
C LEU A 64 5.13 16.18 -2.03
N THR A 65 4.36 15.12 -1.77
CA THR A 65 4.82 13.94 -1.05
C THR A 65 4.92 12.72 -1.98
N TRP A 66 5.99 11.97 -1.82
CA TRP A 66 6.27 10.79 -2.63
C TRP A 66 6.13 9.51 -1.81
N MET A 67 5.34 8.57 -2.32
CA MET A 67 5.30 7.19 -1.82
C MET A 67 6.31 6.36 -2.59
N VAL A 68 7.34 5.87 -1.92
CA VAL A 68 8.38 5.00 -2.50
C VAL A 68 8.14 3.57 -2.01
N THR A 69 7.83 2.66 -2.92
CA THR A 69 7.31 1.34 -2.53
C THR A 69 7.51 0.26 -3.60
N ASP A 70 7.33 -0.99 -3.21
CA ASP A 70 7.27 -2.16 -4.10
C ASP A 70 5.86 -2.81 -4.16
N ASP A 71 4.88 -2.22 -3.49
CA ASP A 71 3.49 -2.72 -3.45
C ASP A 71 2.58 -1.88 -4.36
N VAL A 72 2.12 -2.50 -5.45
CA VAL A 72 1.30 -1.83 -6.47
C VAL A 72 -0.08 -1.43 -5.91
N GLU A 73 -0.78 -2.36 -5.25
CA GLU A 73 -2.17 -2.15 -4.84
C GLU A 73 -2.31 -1.36 -3.54
N ALA A 74 -1.60 -1.78 -2.50
CA ALA A 74 -1.76 -1.14 -1.20
C ALA A 74 -1.13 0.26 -1.18
N ASP A 75 -0.01 0.44 -1.84
CA ASP A 75 0.78 1.65 -1.74
C ASP A 75 0.67 2.56 -2.96
N VAL A 76 1.00 2.07 -4.17
CA VAL A 76 0.96 2.93 -5.37
C VAL A 76 -0.45 3.40 -5.64
N ARG A 77 -1.38 2.45 -5.79
CA ARG A 77 -2.79 2.78 -6.07
C ARG A 77 -3.41 3.60 -4.94
N GLY A 78 -3.18 3.19 -3.68
CA GLY A 78 -3.70 3.90 -2.51
C GLY A 78 -3.19 5.34 -2.42
N ALA A 79 -1.89 5.56 -2.58
CA ALA A 79 -1.28 6.89 -2.55
C ALA A 79 -1.78 7.78 -3.71
N GLN A 80 -1.89 7.23 -4.92
CA GLN A 80 -2.40 7.97 -6.08
C GLN A 80 -3.85 8.41 -5.92
N LEU A 81 -4.71 7.55 -5.40
CA LEU A 81 -6.11 7.90 -5.11
C LEU A 81 -6.21 9.01 -4.05
N PHE A 82 -5.20 9.15 -3.20
CA PHE A 82 -5.09 10.22 -2.21
C PHE A 82 -4.44 11.50 -2.75
N GLY A 83 -3.91 11.50 -3.97
CA GLY A 83 -3.27 12.65 -4.61
C GLY A 83 -1.75 12.76 -4.41
N MET A 84 -1.11 11.73 -3.86
CA MET A 84 0.35 11.67 -3.70
C MET A 84 1.04 11.23 -4.98
N ARG A 85 2.32 11.55 -5.11
CA ARG A 85 3.21 11.03 -6.15
C ARG A 85 3.79 9.68 -5.75
N THR A 86 4.18 8.88 -6.74
CA THR A 86 4.59 7.49 -6.48
C THR A 86 5.85 7.10 -7.23
N VAL A 87 6.72 6.38 -6.53
CA VAL A 87 7.88 5.68 -7.09
C VAL A 87 7.70 4.19 -6.84
N LEU A 88 7.53 3.41 -7.89
CA LEU A 88 7.47 1.96 -7.80
C LEU A 88 8.86 1.35 -7.97
N LEU A 89 9.23 0.50 -7.03
CA LEU A 89 10.48 -0.27 -7.05
C LEU A 89 10.23 -1.68 -7.55
N ARG A 90 11.04 -2.16 -8.49
CA ARG A 90 10.97 -3.54 -9.00
C ARG A 90 11.70 -4.53 -8.10
N THR A 91 11.38 -4.50 -6.81
CA THR A 91 11.99 -5.33 -5.77
C THR A 91 10.91 -5.97 -4.89
N GLY A 92 11.29 -6.85 -3.99
CA GLY A 92 10.45 -7.37 -2.92
C GLY A 92 9.12 -7.93 -3.39
N LYS A 93 8.05 -7.21 -3.10
CA LYS A 93 6.67 -7.61 -3.40
C LYS A 93 6.25 -7.36 -4.85
N PHE A 94 7.01 -6.57 -5.61
CA PHE A 94 6.68 -6.25 -7.00
C PHE A 94 6.50 -7.49 -7.87
N ARG A 95 5.42 -7.49 -8.66
CA ARG A 95 5.15 -8.46 -9.72
C ARG A 95 4.64 -7.70 -10.95
N PRO A 96 5.22 -7.93 -12.16
CA PRO A 96 4.76 -7.26 -13.38
C PRO A 96 3.25 -7.42 -13.62
N GLU A 97 2.73 -8.62 -13.38
CA GLU A 97 1.32 -8.96 -13.58
C GLU A 97 0.39 -8.18 -12.64
N ALA A 98 0.88 -7.80 -11.45
CA ALA A 98 0.11 -6.96 -10.52
C ALA A 98 -0.07 -5.55 -11.09
N LEU A 99 0.98 -5.00 -11.70
CA LEU A 99 0.92 -3.68 -12.35
C LEU A 99 0.02 -3.71 -13.59
N GLU A 100 0.12 -4.75 -14.42
CA GLU A 100 -0.69 -4.90 -15.63
C GLU A 100 -2.20 -5.02 -15.34
N ARG A 101 -2.57 -5.60 -14.20
CA ARG A 101 -3.96 -5.80 -13.78
C ARG A 101 -4.51 -4.65 -12.94
N SER A 102 -3.67 -3.72 -12.53
CA SER A 102 -4.03 -2.60 -11.67
C SER A 102 -4.38 -1.36 -12.48
N ASP A 103 -5.21 -0.48 -11.91
CA ASP A 103 -5.42 0.89 -12.40
C ASP A 103 -4.29 1.82 -11.95
N ALA A 104 -3.33 1.33 -11.18
CA ALA A 104 -2.19 2.11 -10.70
C ALA A 104 -1.27 2.50 -11.87
N VAL A 105 -0.92 3.79 -11.92
CA VAL A 105 0.03 4.34 -12.89
C VAL A 105 1.12 5.08 -12.12
N PRO A 106 2.20 4.39 -11.69
CA PRO A 106 3.27 5.03 -10.94
C PRO A 106 3.91 6.16 -11.74
N ASP A 107 4.23 7.27 -11.07
CA ASP A 107 4.90 8.42 -11.72
C ASP A 107 6.32 8.05 -12.17
N VAL A 108 6.98 7.20 -11.39
CA VAL A 108 8.35 6.73 -11.64
C VAL A 108 8.46 5.25 -11.31
N VAL A 109 9.22 4.51 -12.14
CA VAL A 109 9.57 3.11 -11.88
C VAL A 109 11.09 2.98 -11.85
N LEU A 110 11.63 2.46 -10.76
CA LEU A 110 13.06 2.21 -10.58
C LEU A 110 13.32 0.73 -10.33
N SER A 111 14.52 0.27 -10.69
CA SER A 111 14.91 -1.13 -10.49
C SER A 111 15.06 -1.49 -9.01
N SER A 112 15.53 -0.56 -8.18
CA SER A 112 15.68 -0.74 -6.74
C SER A 112 15.78 0.61 -6.02
N LEU A 113 15.67 0.58 -4.69
CA LEU A 113 15.85 1.75 -3.84
C LEU A 113 17.26 2.38 -3.98
N ALA A 114 18.27 1.58 -4.34
CA ALA A 114 19.63 2.08 -4.58
C ALA A 114 19.71 3.13 -5.70
N HIS A 115 18.77 3.14 -6.63
CA HIS A 115 18.70 4.13 -7.71
C HIS A 115 17.95 5.41 -7.34
N PHE A 116 17.23 5.41 -6.22
CA PHE A 116 16.39 6.54 -5.82
C PHE A 116 17.18 7.82 -5.49
N PRO A 117 18.30 7.78 -4.73
CA PRO A 117 19.06 9.00 -4.46
C PRO A 117 19.55 9.70 -5.73
N GLY A 118 20.16 8.95 -6.66
CA GLY A 118 20.61 9.51 -7.92
C GLY A 118 19.49 10.01 -8.84
N TRP A 119 18.32 9.39 -8.77
CA TRP A 119 17.13 9.90 -9.45
C TRP A 119 16.68 11.22 -8.82
N LEU A 120 16.63 11.29 -7.50
CA LEU A 120 16.19 12.47 -6.74
C LEU A 120 17.08 13.68 -7.04
N GLU A 121 18.40 13.51 -7.02
CA GLU A 121 19.38 14.57 -7.33
C GLU A 121 19.18 15.18 -8.74
N ARG A 122 18.70 14.39 -9.71
CA ARG A 122 18.47 14.86 -11.09
C ARG A 122 17.11 15.50 -11.30
N HIS A 123 16.16 15.37 -10.37
CA HIS A 123 14.77 15.77 -10.57
C HIS A 123 14.23 16.74 -9.48
N LEU A 124 15.06 17.10 -8.54
CA LEU A 124 14.82 18.18 -7.57
C LEU A 124 15.62 19.45 -7.94
#